data_ba7bbaf88a1b1c8cbc836b7ba3852572
#
_entry.id   ba7bbaf88a1b1c8cbc836b7ba3852572
#
_cell.length_a   1.000
_cell.length_b   1.000
_cell.length_c   1.000
_cell.angle_alpha   90.00
_cell.angle_beta   90.00
_cell.angle_gamma   90.00
#
_symmetry.space_group_name_H-M   'P 1'
#
loop_
_entity.id
_entity.type
_entity.pdbx_description
1 polymer ?
#
loop_
_entity_poly.entity_id
_entity_poly.type
_entity_poly.pdbx_seq_one_letter_code
_entity_poly.pdbx_strand_id
1 'polypeptide(L)'
;HLTTSIIRGMRYNPTVRWLFSSYLTARHSVGKARSGTKAAWRIIELCRAARLTPLLSHRFHLESEIRERLDALNSHELDWDELFPKSASRDIQKAIILKPPNGPHEKGVLLVAFEDHWLRLLRHADLERLSRDYHLLLSPTWSPPYDLPMLLAEKMWPGRLFTLVSNLADLDTFARFLPGVTALPLLASNWVNADLFAPQPGLRKEHDIVMLANFAAYKRHYLLFSALRDAPRKMTALLLGVPWENRDADELIREARQYGVEDQVTIRVALPQNELIAALQSARVSIITTANEGSCVAVTESLLADVPVGIFNNARIGSSTFINEHTGRFFSYGDLTAELAEFVTQEQAYHPRRWALTHHIDCKGSTRKRNSSLREKLTRHGEVWTRDIIVHHWRPIPVYYDPADKELMHPFYERFPADYGIRLKM
;
A
#
# COMPACT_ATOMS: atom_id res chain seq x y z
N HIS A 1 6.60 -20.05 -18.96
CA HIS A 1 6.23 -20.01 -17.52
C HIS A 1 7.37 -20.46 -16.59
N LEU A 2 8.04 -21.60 -16.89
CA LEU A 2 9.17 -22.06 -16.06
C LEU A 2 10.28 -21.00 -16.00
N THR A 3 10.64 -20.43 -17.13
CA THR A 3 11.68 -19.37 -17.22
C THR A 3 11.30 -18.12 -16.43
N THR A 4 10.03 -17.71 -16.46
CA THR A 4 9.53 -16.56 -15.70
C THR A 4 9.51 -16.84 -14.19
N SER A 5 9.16 -18.06 -13.78
CA SER A 5 9.20 -18.50 -12.39
C SER A 5 10.62 -18.62 -11.85
N ILE A 6 11.57 -19.13 -12.67
CA ILE A 6 12.98 -19.21 -12.31
C ILE A 6 13.58 -17.81 -12.16
N ILE A 7 13.37 -16.90 -13.12
CA ILE A 7 13.86 -15.53 -13.06
C ILE A 7 13.28 -14.80 -11.83
N ARG A 8 12.00 -15.05 -11.48
CA ARG A 8 11.37 -14.47 -10.30
C ARG A 8 11.86 -15.11 -9.01
N GLY A 9 12.05 -16.44 -8.95
CA GLY A 9 12.67 -17.11 -7.81
C GLY A 9 14.08 -16.58 -7.55
N MET A 10 14.85 -16.38 -8.59
CA MET A 10 16.20 -15.77 -8.52
C MET A 10 16.15 -14.34 -7.95
N ARG A 11 15.11 -13.54 -8.29
CA ARG A 11 14.93 -12.17 -7.81
C ARG A 11 14.76 -12.07 -6.29
N TYR A 12 14.32 -13.15 -5.63
CA TYR A 12 14.16 -13.21 -4.17
C TYR A 12 15.34 -13.93 -3.47
N ASN A 13 16.24 -14.56 -4.23
CA ASN A 13 17.44 -15.17 -3.68
C ASN A 13 18.38 -14.08 -3.13
N PRO A 14 18.86 -14.19 -1.87
CA PRO A 14 19.72 -13.18 -1.25
C PRO A 14 21.00 -12.89 -2.03
N THR A 15 21.63 -13.92 -2.58
CA THR A 15 22.87 -13.81 -3.37
C THR A 15 22.62 -13.05 -4.68
N VAL A 16 21.53 -13.38 -5.41
CA VAL A 16 21.16 -12.68 -6.65
C VAL A 16 20.81 -11.22 -6.36
N ARG A 17 20.11 -10.95 -5.25
CA ARG A 17 19.79 -9.59 -4.82
C ARG A 17 21.03 -8.80 -4.49
N TRP A 18 22.00 -9.41 -3.81
CA TRP A 18 23.27 -8.78 -3.50
C TRP A 18 24.07 -8.47 -4.78
N LEU A 19 24.22 -9.42 -5.70
CA LEU A 19 24.88 -9.21 -6.97
C LEU A 19 24.23 -8.10 -7.79
N PHE A 20 22.91 -8.07 -7.83
CA PHE A 20 22.17 -7.03 -8.55
C PHE A 20 22.27 -5.66 -7.87
N SER A 21 22.26 -5.60 -6.53
CA SER A 21 22.54 -4.39 -5.76
C SER A 21 23.94 -3.86 -6.07
N SER A 22 24.94 -4.73 -6.03
CA SER A 22 26.35 -4.37 -6.35
C SER A 22 26.50 -3.88 -7.79
N TYR A 23 25.84 -4.52 -8.75
CA TYR A 23 25.80 -4.08 -10.14
C TYR A 23 25.18 -2.69 -10.29
N LEU A 24 24.04 -2.40 -9.65
CA LEU A 24 23.41 -1.07 -9.67
C LEU A 24 24.30 0.00 -9.05
N THR A 25 25.04 -0.37 -8.00
CA THR A 25 26.01 0.53 -7.36
C THR A 25 27.19 0.81 -8.28
N ALA A 26 27.77 -0.21 -8.93
CA ALA A 26 28.95 -0.10 -9.80
C ALA A 26 28.65 0.60 -11.13
N ARG A 27 27.49 0.33 -11.75
CA ARG A 27 27.14 0.84 -13.08
C ARG A 27 27.22 2.36 -13.21
N HIS A 28 27.06 3.09 -12.13
CA HIS A 28 26.98 4.56 -12.13
C HIS A 28 28.00 5.24 -11.21
N SER A 29 29.02 4.53 -10.74
CA SER A 29 30.14 5.12 -10.02
C SER A 29 31.01 6.02 -10.91
N VAL A 30 30.84 5.94 -12.23
CA VAL A 30 31.60 6.69 -13.22
C VAL A 30 30.78 7.93 -13.64
N GLY A 31 31.02 9.05 -13.00
CA GLY A 31 30.54 10.37 -13.41
C GLY A 31 29.74 11.10 -12.34
N LYS A 32 30.27 12.22 -11.83
CA LYS A 32 29.51 13.19 -11.06
C LYS A 32 28.49 13.84 -12.00
N ALA A 33 27.27 13.33 -12.02
CA ALA A 33 26.19 13.91 -12.81
C ALA A 33 25.85 15.29 -12.24
N ARG A 34 26.09 16.35 -13.00
CA ARG A 34 25.87 17.74 -12.58
C ARG A 34 24.49 18.29 -12.95
N SER A 35 23.69 17.60 -13.76
CA SER A 35 22.31 18.03 -14.06
C SER A 35 21.31 17.42 -13.08
N GLY A 36 20.31 18.20 -12.62
CA GLY A 36 19.31 17.78 -11.63
C GLY A 36 18.64 16.46 -11.95
N THR A 37 18.19 16.25 -13.20
CA THR A 37 17.53 15.01 -13.64
C THR A 37 18.47 13.79 -13.61
N LYS A 38 19.73 13.93 -14.04
CA LYS A 38 20.72 12.84 -13.95
C LYS A 38 21.06 12.48 -12.51
N ALA A 39 21.14 13.48 -11.63
CA ALA A 39 21.34 13.28 -10.20
C ALA A 39 20.14 12.51 -9.59
N ALA A 40 18.92 12.87 -9.98
CA ALA A 40 17.70 12.19 -9.55
C ALA A 40 17.66 10.71 -10.01
N TRP A 41 18.03 10.40 -11.26
CA TRP A 41 18.16 9.03 -11.73
C TRP A 41 19.17 8.22 -10.91
N ARG A 42 20.30 8.84 -10.55
CA ARG A 42 21.26 8.17 -9.68
C ARG A 42 20.69 7.86 -8.30
N ILE A 43 19.94 8.78 -7.69
CA ILE A 43 19.25 8.54 -6.41
C ILE A 43 18.26 7.38 -6.54
N ILE A 44 17.48 7.31 -7.63
CA ILE A 44 16.56 6.19 -7.88
C ILE A 44 17.29 4.85 -7.88
N GLU A 45 18.45 4.76 -8.52
CA GLU A 45 19.23 3.53 -8.59
C GLU A 45 19.82 3.15 -7.24
N LEU A 46 20.33 4.10 -6.48
CA LEU A 46 20.81 3.88 -5.12
C LEU A 46 19.68 3.41 -4.20
N CYS A 47 18.49 4.00 -4.31
CA CYS A 47 17.30 3.55 -3.59
C CYS A 47 16.94 2.09 -3.95
N ARG A 48 17.01 1.73 -5.24
CA ARG A 48 16.81 0.34 -5.68
C ARG A 48 17.86 -0.60 -5.09
N ALA A 49 19.13 -0.19 -5.08
CA ALA A 49 20.22 -0.95 -4.48
C ALA A 49 20.01 -1.14 -2.97
N ALA A 50 19.64 -0.09 -2.24
CA ALA A 50 19.36 -0.13 -0.80
C ALA A 50 18.20 -1.08 -0.44
N ARG A 51 17.14 -1.11 -1.27
CA ARG A 51 16.03 -2.06 -1.12
C ARG A 51 16.45 -3.52 -1.36
N LEU A 52 17.40 -3.74 -2.22
CA LEU A 52 17.81 -5.09 -2.66
C LEU A 52 18.89 -5.68 -1.77
N THR A 53 19.79 -4.86 -1.23
CA THR A 53 20.93 -5.40 -0.46
C THR A 53 20.45 -6.09 0.82
N PRO A 54 20.93 -7.33 1.09
CA PRO A 54 20.68 -8.00 2.35
C PRO A 54 21.66 -7.54 3.45
N LEU A 55 22.76 -6.87 3.09
CA LEU A 55 23.83 -6.48 4.00
C LEU A 55 23.54 -5.11 4.62
N LEU A 56 23.41 -5.05 5.93
CA LEU A 56 23.12 -3.82 6.68
C LEU A 56 24.21 -2.76 6.51
N SER A 57 25.49 -3.15 6.58
CA SER A 57 26.61 -2.22 6.38
C SER A 57 26.60 -1.57 4.99
N HIS A 58 26.35 -2.37 3.95
CA HIS A 58 26.21 -1.84 2.59
C HIS A 58 24.99 -0.91 2.47
N ARG A 59 23.87 -1.26 3.12
CA ARG A 59 22.67 -0.41 3.15
C ARG A 59 22.96 0.94 3.79
N PHE A 60 23.65 0.99 4.93
CA PHE A 60 24.01 2.25 5.60
C PHE A 60 24.93 3.13 4.73
N HIS A 61 25.87 2.51 4.01
CA HIS A 61 26.70 3.24 3.06
C HIS A 61 25.85 3.85 1.93
N LEU A 62 24.92 3.09 1.36
CA LEU A 62 24.00 3.59 0.35
C LEU A 62 23.08 4.70 0.87
N GLU A 63 22.59 4.58 2.10
CA GLU A 63 21.80 5.64 2.76
C GLU A 63 22.59 6.94 2.86
N SER A 64 23.85 6.87 3.26
CA SER A 64 24.73 8.05 3.33
C SER A 64 24.93 8.70 1.95
N GLU A 65 25.22 7.89 0.91
CA GLU A 65 25.36 8.39 -0.47
C GLU A 65 24.05 9.00 -1.00
N ILE A 66 22.91 8.39 -0.71
CA ILE A 66 21.60 8.94 -1.10
C ILE A 66 21.38 10.30 -0.45
N ARG A 67 21.67 10.46 0.85
CA ARG A 67 21.50 11.73 1.58
C ARG A 67 22.39 12.82 1.00
N GLU A 68 23.69 12.54 0.82
CA GLU A 68 24.63 13.50 0.22
C GLU A 68 24.13 14.01 -1.15
N ARG A 69 23.65 13.08 -1.99
CA ARG A 69 23.13 13.44 -3.31
C ARG A 69 21.79 14.16 -3.27
N LEU A 70 20.94 13.81 -2.33
CA LEU A 70 19.67 14.49 -2.12
C LEU A 70 19.90 15.92 -1.65
N ASP A 71 20.85 16.14 -0.73
CA ASP A 71 21.21 17.48 -0.24
C ASP A 71 21.74 18.36 -1.36
N ALA A 72 22.56 17.79 -2.26
CA ALA A 72 23.08 18.46 -3.43
C ALA A 72 22.08 18.65 -4.59
N LEU A 73 20.92 17.96 -4.53
CA LEU A 73 19.93 17.99 -5.60
C LEU A 73 19.19 19.33 -5.61
N ASN A 74 19.23 20.05 -6.73
CA ASN A 74 18.40 21.23 -6.95
C ASN A 74 17.04 20.78 -7.53
N SER A 75 15.97 20.86 -6.74
CA SER A 75 14.62 20.46 -7.18
C SER A 75 14.07 21.32 -8.33
N HIS A 76 14.56 22.54 -8.52
CA HIS A 76 14.17 23.42 -9.63
C HIS A 76 14.78 23.01 -10.98
N GLU A 77 15.83 22.18 -10.96
CA GLU A 77 16.50 21.65 -12.17
C GLU A 77 15.97 20.28 -12.59
N LEU A 78 14.94 19.77 -11.91
CA LEU A 78 14.34 18.47 -12.26
C LEU A 78 13.49 18.60 -13.53
N ASP A 79 13.74 17.72 -14.49
CA ASP A 79 12.78 17.47 -15.56
C ASP A 79 11.67 16.55 -15.04
N TRP A 80 10.60 17.19 -14.56
CA TRP A 80 9.45 16.50 -14.01
C TRP A 80 8.72 15.62 -15.03
N ASP A 81 8.73 16.02 -16.30
CA ASP A 81 8.03 15.26 -17.35
C ASP A 81 8.81 14.00 -17.73
N GLU A 82 10.14 14.06 -17.72
CA GLU A 82 11.00 12.89 -17.90
C GLU A 82 10.92 11.94 -16.71
N LEU A 83 11.07 12.46 -15.49
CA LEU A 83 11.13 11.63 -14.27
C LEU A 83 9.76 11.10 -13.83
N PHE A 84 8.73 11.93 -13.95
CA PHE A 84 7.41 11.71 -13.38
C PHE A 84 6.29 12.19 -14.31
N PRO A 85 6.11 11.59 -15.49
CA PRO A 85 5.13 12.07 -16.49
C PRO A 85 3.69 12.11 -15.97
N LYS A 86 3.35 11.26 -15.00
CA LYS A 86 2.03 11.28 -14.34
C LYS A 86 1.82 12.48 -13.41
N SER A 87 2.87 13.25 -13.10
CA SER A 87 2.78 14.43 -12.24
C SER A 87 2.33 15.70 -12.96
N ALA A 88 2.15 15.68 -14.28
CA ALA A 88 1.81 16.87 -15.08
C ALA A 88 0.45 17.50 -14.71
N SER A 89 -0.50 16.72 -14.20
CA SER A 89 -1.82 17.22 -13.81
C SER A 89 -1.79 17.96 -12.47
N ARG A 90 -2.53 19.07 -12.39
CA ARG A 90 -2.81 19.77 -11.12
C ARG A 90 -3.94 19.14 -10.31
N ASP A 91 -4.60 18.10 -10.82
CA ASP A 91 -5.71 17.42 -10.16
C ASP A 91 -5.17 16.33 -9.24
N ILE A 92 -5.49 16.40 -7.96
CA ILE A 92 -5.13 15.41 -6.94
C ILE A 92 -6.39 14.67 -6.51
N GLN A 93 -6.60 13.48 -7.10
CA GLN A 93 -7.81 12.68 -6.84
C GLN A 93 -7.72 11.83 -5.57
N LYS A 94 -6.50 11.55 -5.13
CA LYS A 94 -6.23 10.67 -3.98
C LYS A 94 -5.84 11.47 -2.74
N ALA A 95 -6.54 12.59 -2.51
CA ALA A 95 -6.35 13.43 -1.34
C ALA A 95 -7.66 13.66 -0.60
N ILE A 96 -7.56 13.87 0.71
CA ILE A 96 -8.71 14.21 1.55
C ILE A 96 -8.28 15.12 2.69
N ILE A 97 -9.07 16.14 2.97
CA ILE A 97 -8.91 17.02 4.13
C ILE A 97 -9.45 16.29 5.36
N LEU A 98 -8.57 15.78 6.22
CA LEU A 98 -8.97 15.08 7.44
C LEU A 98 -9.41 16.04 8.55
N LYS A 99 -8.88 17.26 8.53
CA LYS A 99 -9.20 18.33 9.46
C LYS A 99 -8.97 19.66 8.74
N PRO A 100 -9.94 20.60 8.75
CA PRO A 100 -9.70 21.93 8.19
C PRO A 100 -8.86 22.76 9.15
N PRO A 101 -8.20 23.82 8.69
CA PRO A 101 -7.62 24.84 9.58
C PRO A 101 -8.69 25.47 10.47
N ASN A 102 -8.32 25.78 11.71
CA ASN A 102 -9.23 26.41 12.67
C ASN A 102 -8.63 27.73 13.18
N GLY A 103 -8.97 28.82 12.50
CA GLY A 103 -8.37 30.12 12.75
C GLY A 103 -6.87 30.17 12.34
N PRO A 104 -6.14 31.21 12.77
CA PRO A 104 -4.76 31.42 12.34
C PRO A 104 -3.73 30.55 13.07
N HIS A 105 -4.13 29.85 14.14
CA HIS A 105 -3.21 29.20 15.06
C HIS A 105 -3.32 27.66 15.06
N GLU A 106 -4.33 27.10 14.40
CA GLU A 106 -4.52 25.66 14.35
C GLU A 106 -4.57 25.17 12.90
N LYS A 107 -3.50 24.50 12.49
CA LYS A 107 -3.41 23.92 11.14
C LYS A 107 -4.38 22.77 10.93
N GLY A 108 -4.82 22.61 9.70
CA GLY A 108 -5.52 21.44 9.23
C GLY A 108 -4.60 20.22 9.04
N VAL A 109 -5.20 19.13 8.59
CA VAL A 109 -4.49 17.91 8.20
C VAL A 109 -4.95 17.50 6.81
N LEU A 110 -4.05 17.48 5.85
CA LEU A 110 -4.26 17.02 4.48
C LEU A 110 -3.61 15.65 4.31
N LEU A 111 -4.42 14.62 4.03
CA LEU A 111 -3.90 13.32 3.61
C LEU A 111 -3.81 13.27 2.10
N VAL A 112 -2.65 12.87 1.58
CA VAL A 112 -2.45 12.57 0.16
C VAL A 112 -1.92 11.15 0.02
N ALA A 113 -2.67 10.33 -0.71
CA ALA A 113 -2.29 8.95 -0.94
C ALA A 113 -1.66 8.79 -2.32
N PHE A 114 -0.74 7.85 -2.41
CA PHE A 114 -0.01 7.41 -3.60
C PHE A 114 1.00 8.41 -4.13
N GLU A 115 2.13 7.88 -4.50
CA GLU A 115 3.35 8.62 -4.84
C GLU A 115 3.16 9.58 -6.02
N ASP A 116 2.40 9.21 -7.02
CA ASP A 116 2.12 10.07 -8.18
C ASP A 116 1.28 11.30 -7.80
N HIS A 117 0.42 11.22 -6.78
CA HIS A 117 -0.32 12.37 -6.25
C HIS A 117 0.55 13.24 -5.35
N TRP A 118 1.50 12.66 -4.60
CA TRP A 118 2.50 13.47 -3.86
C TRP A 118 3.32 14.32 -4.83
N LEU A 119 3.78 13.70 -5.93
CA LEU A 119 4.56 14.39 -6.95
C LEU A 119 3.77 15.52 -7.64
N ARG A 120 2.46 15.34 -7.86
CA ARG A 120 1.60 16.44 -8.34
C ARG A 120 1.53 17.59 -7.35
N LEU A 121 1.35 17.29 -6.06
CA LEU A 121 1.35 18.30 -5.00
C LEU A 121 2.68 19.04 -4.97
N LEU A 122 3.80 18.32 -4.92
CA LEU A 122 5.14 18.90 -4.86
C LEU A 122 5.49 19.77 -6.09
N ARG A 123 5.01 19.38 -7.27
CA ARG A 123 5.27 20.07 -8.52
C ARG A 123 4.46 21.35 -8.69
N HIS A 124 3.22 21.37 -8.22
CA HIS A 124 2.25 22.39 -8.64
C HIS A 124 1.70 23.26 -7.51
N ALA A 125 1.79 22.81 -6.24
CA ALA A 125 1.26 23.58 -5.14
C ALA A 125 2.20 24.70 -4.69
N ASP A 126 1.62 25.80 -4.20
CA ASP A 126 2.33 26.75 -3.33
C ASP A 126 2.57 26.05 -1.98
N LEU A 127 3.72 25.38 -1.88
CA LEU A 127 4.07 24.55 -0.70
C LEU A 127 4.25 25.41 0.55
N GLU A 128 4.78 26.64 0.41
CA GLU A 128 4.97 27.56 1.52
C GLU A 128 3.64 27.98 2.13
N ARG A 129 2.68 28.36 1.31
CA ARG A 129 1.34 28.73 1.76
C ARG A 129 0.61 27.52 2.31
N LEU A 130 0.62 26.38 1.60
CA LEU A 130 -0.07 25.18 2.01
C LEU A 130 0.46 24.64 3.36
N SER A 131 1.75 24.71 3.60
CA SER A 131 2.38 24.25 4.84
C SER A 131 2.09 25.16 6.05
N ARG A 132 1.70 26.41 5.82
CA ARG A 132 1.20 27.29 6.89
C ARG A 132 -0.19 26.87 7.37
N ASP A 133 -1.00 26.37 6.44
CA ASP A 133 -2.41 26.05 6.72
C ASP A 133 -2.62 24.57 7.06
N TYR A 134 -1.75 23.65 6.58
CA TYR A 134 -1.93 22.20 6.75
C TYR A 134 -0.64 21.47 7.15
N HIS A 135 -0.81 20.46 8.00
CA HIS A 135 0.15 19.37 8.12
C HIS A 135 -0.10 18.36 7.00
N LEU A 136 0.97 17.88 6.37
CA LEU A 136 0.88 16.88 5.31
C LEU A 136 1.04 15.47 5.90
N LEU A 137 0.07 14.60 5.59
CA LEU A 137 0.11 13.18 5.90
C LEU A 137 0.13 12.38 4.60
N LEU A 138 1.18 11.63 4.36
CA LEU A 138 1.32 10.78 3.19
C LEU A 138 0.83 9.35 3.47
N SER A 139 0.21 8.74 2.47
CA SER A 139 -0.18 7.33 2.52
C SER A 139 0.42 6.59 1.31
N PRO A 140 1.48 5.80 1.51
CA PRO A 140 2.18 5.12 0.43
C PRO A 140 1.38 3.94 -0.13
N THR A 141 1.64 3.58 -1.39
CA THR A 141 1.16 2.32 -1.97
C THR A 141 2.02 1.15 -1.49
N TRP A 142 3.31 1.26 -1.68
CA TRP A 142 4.29 0.27 -1.24
C TRP A 142 5.69 0.87 -1.07
N SER A 143 5.78 2.18 -1.10
CA SER A 143 7.03 2.89 -0.93
C SER A 143 7.65 2.61 0.41
N PRO A 144 8.72 1.89 0.43
CA PRO A 144 9.61 1.92 1.57
C PRO A 144 10.27 3.31 1.66
N PRO A 145 11.02 3.58 2.72
CA PRO A 145 11.78 4.83 2.83
C PRO A 145 12.70 5.13 1.65
N TYR A 146 13.13 4.11 0.91
CA TYR A 146 14.03 4.24 -0.24
C TYR A 146 13.25 4.47 -1.54
N ASP A 147 12.62 5.63 -1.67
CA ASP A 147 11.95 6.01 -2.91
C ASP A 147 12.08 7.51 -3.14
N LEU A 148 12.37 7.91 -4.39
CA LEU A 148 12.60 9.32 -4.71
C LEU A 148 11.40 10.22 -4.39
N PRO A 149 10.13 9.84 -4.63
CA PRO A 149 8.98 10.64 -4.21
C PRO A 149 8.97 10.99 -2.71
N MET A 150 9.31 10.03 -1.83
CA MET A 150 9.39 10.27 -0.38
C MET A 150 10.54 11.20 -0.04
N LEU A 151 11.70 11.02 -0.65
CA LEU A 151 12.88 11.88 -0.48
C LEU A 151 12.60 13.31 -0.94
N LEU A 152 11.91 13.48 -2.06
CA LEU A 152 11.50 14.80 -2.54
C LEU A 152 10.46 15.44 -1.62
N ALA A 153 9.51 14.65 -1.09
CA ALA A 153 8.55 15.17 -0.12
C ALA A 153 9.25 15.68 1.15
N GLU A 154 10.22 14.93 1.69
CA GLU A 154 11.02 15.39 2.83
C GLU A 154 11.80 16.68 2.51
N LYS A 155 12.42 16.72 1.32
CA LYS A 155 13.26 17.88 0.91
C LYS A 155 12.46 19.14 0.64
N MET A 156 11.30 19.01 0.00
CA MET A 156 10.55 20.14 -0.55
C MET A 156 9.45 20.65 0.38
N TRP A 157 8.93 19.81 1.29
CA TRP A 157 7.85 20.23 2.17
C TRP A 157 8.40 21.08 3.33
N PRO A 158 7.99 22.36 3.45
CA PRO A 158 8.58 23.26 4.45
C PRO A 158 8.02 23.07 5.86
N GLY A 159 6.93 22.30 6.00
CA GLY A 159 6.26 22.04 7.27
C GLY A 159 6.57 20.67 7.88
N ARG A 160 5.78 20.26 8.87
CA ARG A 160 5.85 18.90 9.43
C ARG A 160 5.25 17.91 8.46
N LEU A 161 6.02 16.87 8.16
CA LEU A 161 5.64 15.79 7.26
C LEU A 161 5.41 14.51 8.05
N PHE A 162 4.22 13.95 7.88
CA PHE A 162 3.83 12.66 8.45
C PHE A 162 3.64 11.63 7.34
N THR A 163 3.86 10.37 7.66
CA THR A 163 3.52 9.27 6.73
C THR A 163 2.92 8.08 7.47
N LEU A 164 1.98 7.41 6.83
CA LEU A 164 1.63 6.04 7.15
C LEU A 164 2.74 5.13 6.61
N VAL A 165 2.79 3.88 7.04
CA VAL A 165 3.79 2.94 6.54
C VAL A 165 3.12 1.82 5.74
N SER A 166 3.84 1.27 4.77
CA SER A 166 3.42 0.07 4.07
C SER A 166 3.73 -1.20 4.87
N ASN A 167 4.76 -1.14 5.72
CA ASN A 167 5.17 -2.22 6.62
C ASN A 167 5.67 -1.61 7.93
N LEU A 168 5.26 -2.17 9.07
CA LEU A 168 5.71 -1.69 10.39
C LEU A 168 7.23 -1.84 10.59
N ALA A 169 7.86 -2.79 9.90
CA ALA A 169 9.33 -2.95 9.92
C ALA A 169 10.10 -1.77 9.31
N ASP A 170 9.43 -0.87 8.59
CA ASP A 170 10.06 0.31 8.00
C ASP A 170 10.19 1.48 9.00
N LEU A 171 9.54 1.43 10.17
CA LEU A 171 9.53 2.52 11.15
C LEU A 171 10.95 2.94 11.58
N ASP A 172 11.80 1.96 11.92
CA ASP A 172 13.20 2.24 12.32
C ASP A 172 14.00 2.85 11.18
N THR A 173 13.73 2.43 9.95
CA THR A 173 14.38 2.99 8.77
C THR A 173 13.94 4.43 8.54
N PHE A 174 12.66 4.75 8.69
CA PHE A 174 12.18 6.14 8.64
C PHE A 174 12.87 7.00 9.70
N ALA A 175 12.88 6.54 10.95
CA ALA A 175 13.47 7.30 12.05
C ALA A 175 14.97 7.60 11.83
N ARG A 176 15.71 6.67 11.24
CA ARG A 176 17.15 6.80 10.99
C ARG A 176 17.48 7.54 9.71
N PHE A 177 16.81 7.18 8.60
CA PHE A 177 17.18 7.60 7.26
C PHE A 177 16.44 8.87 6.80
N LEU A 178 15.22 9.11 7.29
CA LEU A 178 14.36 10.23 6.91
C LEU A 178 13.90 11.01 8.16
N PRO A 179 14.82 11.69 8.86
CA PRO A 179 14.51 12.35 10.14
C PRO A 179 13.49 13.50 10.00
N GLY A 180 13.35 14.08 8.80
CA GLY A 180 12.32 15.08 8.49
C GLY A 180 10.90 14.50 8.33
N VAL A 181 10.76 13.17 8.29
CA VAL A 181 9.46 12.47 8.12
C VAL A 181 9.08 11.75 9.40
N THR A 182 7.95 12.09 9.97
CA THR A 182 7.40 11.38 11.13
C THR A 182 6.53 10.21 10.66
N ALA A 183 7.06 9.00 10.69
CA ALA A 183 6.28 7.79 10.38
C ALA A 183 5.34 7.44 11.54
N LEU A 184 4.07 7.19 11.22
CA LEU A 184 3.07 6.73 12.17
C LEU A 184 3.00 5.19 12.13
N PRO A 185 2.84 4.49 13.30
CA PRO A 185 2.78 3.04 13.34
C PRO A 185 1.41 2.52 12.89
N LEU A 186 0.98 2.90 11.69
CA LEU A 186 -0.29 2.58 11.09
C LEU A 186 -0.08 2.18 9.63
N LEU A 187 -0.58 1.01 9.26
CA LEU A 187 -0.49 0.55 7.89
C LEU A 187 -1.40 1.36 6.97
N ALA A 188 -0.92 1.57 5.75
CA ALA A 188 -1.66 2.25 4.70
C ALA A 188 -2.93 1.48 4.24
N SER A 189 -3.17 0.24 4.70
CA SER A 189 -4.37 -0.55 4.46
C SER A 189 -5.48 -0.38 5.51
N ASN A 190 -5.23 0.37 6.58
CA ASN A 190 -6.14 0.47 7.73
C ASN A 190 -7.26 1.50 7.55
N TRP A 191 -7.80 1.65 6.35
CA TRP A 191 -8.93 2.55 6.04
C TRP A 191 -10.17 1.82 5.52
N VAL A 192 -10.22 0.50 5.64
CA VAL A 192 -11.37 -0.28 5.18
C VAL A 192 -12.57 -0.03 6.09
N ASN A 193 -13.72 0.24 5.48
CA ASN A 193 -14.96 0.47 6.23
C ASN A 193 -15.58 -0.87 6.66
N ALA A 194 -15.45 -1.20 7.93
CA ALA A 194 -15.96 -2.44 8.49
C ALA A 194 -17.48 -2.64 8.34
N ASP A 195 -18.25 -1.54 8.29
CA ASP A 195 -19.71 -1.66 8.17
C ASP A 195 -20.13 -2.12 6.78
N LEU A 196 -19.38 -1.70 5.74
CA LEU A 196 -19.59 -2.19 4.37
C LEU A 196 -19.25 -3.67 4.23
N PHE A 197 -18.23 -4.13 4.94
CA PHE A 197 -17.76 -5.53 4.92
C PHE A 197 -18.45 -6.41 5.99
N ALA A 198 -19.51 -5.92 6.63
CA ALA A 198 -20.25 -6.74 7.60
C ALA A 198 -20.77 -8.02 6.96
N PRO A 199 -20.61 -9.19 7.62
CA PRO A 199 -21.11 -10.46 7.11
C PRO A 199 -22.62 -10.40 6.84
N GLN A 200 -23.04 -10.90 5.67
CA GLN A 200 -24.44 -10.94 5.30
C GLN A 200 -25.09 -12.20 5.92
N PRO A 201 -26.14 -12.03 6.73
CA PRO A 201 -26.82 -13.18 7.32
C PRO A 201 -27.38 -14.13 6.26
N GLY A 202 -27.14 -15.43 6.43
CA GLY A 202 -27.68 -16.46 5.53
C GLY A 202 -26.92 -16.63 4.21
N LEU A 203 -25.86 -15.88 3.95
CA LEU A 203 -25.04 -16.07 2.76
C LEU A 203 -24.33 -17.43 2.80
N ARG A 204 -24.54 -18.25 1.77
CA ARG A 204 -23.93 -19.59 1.67
C ARG A 204 -22.48 -19.49 1.19
N LYS A 205 -21.66 -20.41 1.69
CA LYS A 205 -20.30 -20.63 1.18
C LYS A 205 -20.36 -21.46 -0.09
N GLU A 206 -20.16 -20.80 -1.23
CA GLU A 206 -20.24 -21.42 -2.58
C GLU A 206 -18.85 -21.84 -3.09
N HIS A 207 -17.79 -21.20 -2.57
CA HIS A 207 -16.42 -21.46 -2.97
C HIS A 207 -15.56 -21.84 -1.76
N ASP A 208 -14.63 -22.76 -1.96
CA ASP A 208 -13.66 -23.11 -0.93
C ASP A 208 -12.65 -21.96 -0.71
N ILE A 209 -12.19 -21.35 -1.79
CA ILE A 209 -11.10 -20.38 -1.77
C ILE A 209 -11.48 -19.12 -2.55
N VAL A 210 -11.11 -17.95 -2.04
CA VAL A 210 -11.11 -16.71 -2.84
C VAL A 210 -9.71 -16.13 -2.93
N MET A 211 -9.40 -15.57 -4.10
CA MET A 211 -8.20 -14.75 -4.29
C MET A 211 -8.62 -13.37 -4.78
N LEU A 212 -8.56 -12.38 -3.90
CA LEU A 212 -8.84 -10.97 -4.21
C LEU A 212 -7.55 -10.28 -4.63
N ALA A 213 -7.34 -10.14 -5.95
CA ALA A 213 -6.13 -9.58 -6.52
C ALA A 213 -6.34 -9.13 -7.96
N ASN A 214 -5.67 -8.04 -8.40
CA ASN A 214 -5.57 -7.77 -9.83
C ASN A 214 -4.84 -8.92 -10.55
N PHE A 215 -4.96 -9.01 -11.87
CA PHE A 215 -4.44 -10.14 -12.63
C PHE A 215 -2.94 -10.05 -12.94
N ALA A 216 -2.22 -9.15 -12.25
CA ALA A 216 -0.79 -9.01 -12.42
C ALA A 216 -0.04 -10.31 -12.16
N ALA A 217 0.99 -10.54 -12.96
CA ALA A 217 1.78 -11.77 -12.87
C ALA A 217 2.52 -11.92 -11.52
N TYR A 218 2.81 -10.82 -10.78
CA TYR A 218 3.43 -10.89 -9.45
C TYR A 218 2.47 -11.39 -8.37
N LYS A 219 1.15 -11.43 -8.63
CA LYS A 219 0.14 -12.04 -7.75
C LYS A 219 0.21 -13.56 -7.74
N ARG A 220 0.91 -14.19 -8.70
CA ARG A 220 1.26 -15.63 -8.74
C ARG A 220 0.06 -16.56 -8.65
N HIS A 221 -1.00 -16.32 -9.45
CA HIS A 221 -2.18 -17.18 -9.54
C HIS A 221 -1.83 -18.65 -9.80
N TYR A 222 -0.74 -18.90 -10.52
CA TYR A 222 -0.25 -20.24 -10.81
C TYR A 222 0.02 -21.10 -9.56
N LEU A 223 0.35 -20.48 -8.40
CA LEU A 223 0.52 -21.23 -7.16
C LEU A 223 -0.81 -21.81 -6.66
N LEU A 224 -1.88 -21.04 -6.77
CA LEU A 224 -3.22 -21.52 -6.47
C LEU A 224 -3.61 -22.63 -7.46
N PHE A 225 -3.40 -22.46 -8.76
CA PHE A 225 -3.71 -23.47 -9.77
C PHE A 225 -2.94 -24.77 -9.54
N SER A 226 -1.65 -24.68 -9.18
CA SER A 226 -0.87 -25.86 -8.83
C SER A 226 -1.43 -26.56 -7.59
N ALA A 227 -1.82 -25.81 -6.56
CA ALA A 227 -2.40 -26.39 -5.34
C ALA A 227 -3.77 -27.04 -5.61
N LEU A 228 -4.61 -26.47 -6.47
CA LEU A 228 -5.88 -27.05 -6.86
C LEU A 228 -5.70 -28.38 -7.63
N ARG A 229 -4.72 -28.44 -8.55
CA ARG A 229 -4.41 -29.65 -9.31
C ARG A 229 -3.99 -30.81 -8.42
N ASP A 230 -3.13 -30.51 -7.44
CA ASP A 230 -2.48 -31.52 -6.60
C ASP A 230 -3.28 -31.81 -5.32
N ALA A 231 -4.46 -31.17 -5.14
CA ALA A 231 -5.28 -31.31 -3.95
C ALA A 231 -5.87 -32.74 -3.78
N PRO A 232 -5.94 -33.24 -2.55
CA PRO A 232 -6.47 -34.58 -2.26
C PRO A 232 -7.97 -34.69 -2.52
N ARG A 233 -8.69 -33.58 -2.61
CA ARG A 233 -10.09 -33.47 -3.01
C ARG A 233 -10.28 -32.30 -3.98
N LYS A 234 -11.31 -32.35 -4.81
CA LYS A 234 -11.66 -31.23 -5.67
C LYS A 234 -12.08 -30.04 -4.81
N MET A 235 -11.40 -28.90 -4.98
CA MET A 235 -11.72 -27.63 -4.35
C MET A 235 -12.09 -26.59 -5.42
N THR A 236 -12.91 -25.61 -5.06
CA THR A 236 -13.33 -24.53 -5.95
C THR A 236 -12.67 -23.22 -5.56
N ALA A 237 -12.26 -22.43 -6.54
CA ALA A 237 -11.62 -21.13 -6.33
C ALA A 237 -12.37 -20.03 -7.08
N LEU A 238 -12.56 -18.90 -6.40
CA LEU A 238 -13.11 -17.67 -6.94
C LEU A 238 -11.98 -16.62 -7.05
N LEU A 239 -11.70 -16.15 -8.28
CA LEU A 239 -10.76 -15.09 -8.53
C LEU A 239 -11.52 -13.77 -8.72
N LEU A 240 -11.29 -12.81 -7.84
CA LEU A 240 -11.89 -11.48 -7.86
C LEU A 240 -10.81 -10.45 -8.20
N GLY A 241 -10.99 -9.71 -9.29
CA GLY A 241 -9.97 -8.72 -9.63
C GLY A 241 -10.28 -7.90 -10.88
N VAL A 242 -9.24 -7.26 -11.35
CA VAL A 242 -9.27 -6.42 -12.57
C VAL A 242 -8.07 -6.76 -13.46
N PRO A 243 -8.19 -6.59 -14.78
CA PRO A 243 -7.07 -6.73 -15.70
C PRO A 243 -5.88 -5.84 -15.28
N TRP A 244 -4.68 -6.32 -15.55
CA TRP A 244 -3.46 -5.58 -15.26
C TRP A 244 -2.41 -5.84 -16.33
N GLU A 245 -1.88 -4.75 -16.92
CA GLU A 245 -0.99 -4.85 -18.09
C GLU A 245 -1.64 -5.68 -19.20
N ASN A 246 -0.97 -6.73 -19.65
CA ASN A 246 -1.44 -7.61 -20.72
C ASN A 246 -2.14 -8.89 -20.18
N ARG A 247 -2.61 -8.88 -18.92
CA ARG A 247 -3.28 -10.05 -18.32
C ARG A 247 -4.72 -9.72 -17.98
N ASP A 248 -5.63 -10.47 -18.57
CA ASP A 248 -7.08 -10.43 -18.39
C ASP A 248 -7.62 -11.76 -17.86
N ALA A 249 -8.95 -11.89 -17.80
CA ALA A 249 -9.60 -13.13 -17.36
C ALA A 249 -9.31 -14.31 -18.29
N ASP A 250 -9.24 -14.07 -19.61
CA ASP A 250 -8.98 -15.12 -20.59
C ASP A 250 -7.57 -15.69 -20.44
N GLU A 251 -6.59 -14.81 -20.13
CA GLU A 251 -5.23 -15.26 -19.83
C GLU A 251 -5.17 -16.11 -18.57
N LEU A 252 -5.93 -15.75 -17.52
CA LEU A 252 -6.01 -16.56 -16.30
C LEU A 252 -6.71 -17.91 -16.55
N ILE A 253 -7.76 -17.96 -17.37
CA ILE A 253 -8.41 -19.22 -17.75
C ILE A 253 -7.46 -20.08 -18.59
N ARG A 254 -6.72 -19.51 -19.52
CA ARG A 254 -5.68 -20.24 -20.27
C ARG A 254 -4.61 -20.83 -19.34
N GLU A 255 -4.18 -20.04 -18.33
CA GLU A 255 -3.24 -20.50 -17.33
C GLU A 255 -3.84 -21.62 -16.46
N ALA A 256 -5.09 -21.51 -15.98
CA ALA A 256 -5.78 -22.56 -15.24
C ALA A 256 -5.92 -23.87 -16.04
N ARG A 257 -6.23 -23.77 -17.35
CA ARG A 257 -6.29 -24.92 -18.28
C ARG A 257 -4.94 -25.64 -18.41
N GLN A 258 -3.82 -24.92 -18.41
CA GLN A 258 -2.48 -25.54 -18.43
C GLN A 258 -2.22 -26.39 -17.17
N TYR A 259 -2.91 -26.08 -16.07
CA TYR A 259 -2.87 -26.87 -14.83
C TYR A 259 -3.99 -27.94 -14.77
N GLY A 260 -4.92 -27.95 -15.72
CA GLY A 260 -6.07 -28.87 -15.75
C GLY A 260 -7.11 -28.58 -14.65
N VAL A 261 -7.28 -27.31 -14.28
CA VAL A 261 -8.16 -26.87 -13.17
C VAL A 261 -9.17 -25.80 -13.59
N GLU A 262 -9.37 -25.60 -14.90
CA GLU A 262 -10.30 -24.56 -15.39
C GLU A 262 -11.74 -24.74 -14.91
N ASP A 263 -12.17 -25.97 -14.68
CA ASP A 263 -13.50 -26.32 -14.17
C ASP A 263 -13.66 -26.10 -12.65
N GLN A 264 -12.56 -25.82 -11.94
CA GLN A 264 -12.52 -25.50 -10.52
C GLN A 264 -12.44 -23.99 -10.26
N VAL A 265 -12.22 -23.17 -11.32
CA VAL A 265 -11.92 -21.74 -11.20
C VAL A 265 -13.06 -20.92 -11.78
N THR A 266 -13.61 -20.02 -10.97
CA THR A 266 -14.54 -18.97 -11.38
C THR A 266 -13.82 -17.62 -11.35
N ILE A 267 -13.95 -16.81 -12.40
CA ILE A 267 -13.35 -15.46 -12.45
C ILE A 267 -14.46 -14.43 -12.55
N ARG A 268 -14.40 -13.41 -11.69
CA ARG A 268 -15.30 -12.26 -11.76
C ARG A 268 -14.47 -10.97 -11.84
N VAL A 269 -14.78 -10.16 -12.84
CA VAL A 269 -13.97 -8.98 -13.21
C VAL A 269 -14.68 -7.70 -12.84
N ALA A 270 -13.97 -6.78 -12.21
CA ALA A 270 -14.39 -5.39 -11.96
C ALA A 270 -15.80 -5.27 -11.33
N LEU A 271 -16.09 -6.12 -10.34
CA LEU A 271 -17.38 -6.11 -9.67
C LEU A 271 -17.65 -4.76 -8.98
N PRO A 272 -18.90 -4.29 -8.97
CA PRO A 272 -19.33 -3.26 -8.04
C PRO A 272 -19.03 -3.66 -6.60
N GLN A 273 -18.76 -2.68 -5.72
CA GLN A 273 -18.27 -2.97 -4.37
C GLN A 273 -19.17 -3.90 -3.54
N ASN A 274 -20.49 -3.71 -3.61
CA ASN A 274 -21.45 -4.56 -2.92
C ASN A 274 -21.41 -6.01 -3.42
N GLU A 275 -21.28 -6.22 -4.73
CA GLU A 275 -21.14 -7.56 -5.32
C GLU A 275 -19.78 -8.18 -5.01
N LEU A 276 -18.71 -7.39 -5.02
CA LEU A 276 -17.38 -7.85 -4.62
C LEU A 276 -17.38 -8.33 -3.18
N ILE A 277 -18.01 -7.59 -2.26
CA ILE A 277 -18.12 -7.99 -0.85
C ILE A 277 -18.91 -9.27 -0.70
N ALA A 278 -20.07 -9.39 -1.35
CA ALA A 278 -20.88 -10.63 -1.33
C ALA A 278 -20.10 -11.82 -1.90
N ALA A 279 -19.41 -11.62 -3.03
CA ALA A 279 -18.55 -12.64 -3.63
C ALA A 279 -17.39 -13.04 -2.72
N LEU A 280 -16.73 -12.08 -2.05
CA LEU A 280 -15.70 -12.37 -1.08
C LEU A 280 -16.23 -13.22 0.08
N GLN A 281 -17.40 -12.86 0.63
CA GLN A 281 -18.03 -13.55 1.74
C GLN A 281 -18.58 -14.96 1.35
N SER A 282 -18.80 -15.22 0.06
CA SER A 282 -19.25 -16.54 -0.42
C SER A 282 -18.14 -17.61 -0.38
N ALA A 283 -16.90 -17.23 -0.10
CA ALA A 283 -15.79 -18.17 0.04
C ALA A 283 -15.50 -18.52 1.51
N ARG A 284 -14.92 -19.71 1.73
CA ARG A 284 -14.52 -20.17 3.05
C ARG A 284 -13.25 -19.47 3.54
N VAL A 285 -12.23 -19.43 2.68
CA VAL A 285 -10.93 -18.82 3.02
C VAL A 285 -10.42 -17.92 1.88
N SER A 286 -9.59 -16.94 2.22
CA SER A 286 -8.88 -16.10 1.28
C SER A 286 -7.41 -16.48 1.21
N ILE A 287 -6.80 -16.43 0.02
CA ILE A 287 -5.37 -16.69 -0.16
C ILE A 287 -4.65 -15.51 -0.80
N ILE A 288 -3.48 -15.17 -0.27
CA ILE A 288 -2.56 -14.17 -0.82
C ILE A 288 -1.27 -14.86 -1.23
N THR A 289 -1.06 -14.98 -2.53
CA THR A 289 0.09 -15.69 -3.09
C THR A 289 1.26 -14.78 -3.48
N THR A 290 1.10 -13.45 -3.33
CA THR A 290 2.15 -12.48 -3.61
C THR A 290 3.37 -12.67 -2.69
N ALA A 291 4.58 -12.56 -3.23
CA ALA A 291 5.81 -12.66 -2.41
C ALA A 291 6.23 -11.33 -1.78
N ASN A 292 5.90 -10.22 -2.43
CA ASN A 292 6.25 -8.88 -1.96
C ASN A 292 5.17 -7.88 -2.38
N GLU A 293 4.63 -7.18 -1.42
CA GLU A 293 3.61 -6.17 -1.62
C GLU A 293 3.71 -5.11 -0.52
N GLY A 294 3.09 -3.95 -0.69
CA GLY A 294 2.96 -2.96 0.36
C GLY A 294 2.06 -3.46 1.50
N SER A 295 1.05 -2.67 1.85
CA SER A 295 0.14 -3.06 2.95
C SER A 295 -0.81 -4.19 2.59
N CYS A 296 -1.11 -4.43 1.32
CA CYS A 296 -2.09 -5.43 0.83
C CYS A 296 -3.49 -5.27 1.47
N VAL A 297 -4.27 -4.33 0.96
CA VAL A 297 -5.61 -4.03 1.48
C VAL A 297 -6.57 -5.24 1.44
N ALA A 298 -6.39 -6.15 0.49
CA ALA A 298 -7.18 -7.37 0.35
C ALA A 298 -7.16 -8.24 1.62
N VAL A 299 -6.08 -8.22 2.40
CA VAL A 299 -6.03 -8.88 3.71
C VAL A 299 -7.05 -8.23 4.66
N THR A 300 -6.99 -6.91 4.82
CA THR A 300 -7.91 -6.19 5.73
C THR A 300 -9.36 -6.34 5.29
N GLU A 301 -9.63 -6.28 3.98
CA GLU A 301 -10.98 -6.52 3.42
C GLU A 301 -11.48 -7.92 3.74
N SER A 302 -10.65 -8.95 3.56
CA SER A 302 -11.00 -10.34 3.89
C SER A 302 -11.28 -10.52 5.38
N LEU A 303 -10.40 -10.00 6.25
CA LEU A 303 -10.59 -10.10 7.71
C LEU A 303 -11.89 -9.42 8.16
N LEU A 304 -12.19 -8.23 7.64
CA LEU A 304 -13.42 -7.50 7.97
C LEU A 304 -14.70 -8.14 7.38
N ALA A 305 -14.56 -8.90 6.28
CA ALA A 305 -15.61 -9.73 5.70
C ALA A 305 -15.82 -11.06 6.44
N ASP A 306 -15.09 -11.29 7.53
CA ASP A 306 -15.06 -12.54 8.32
C ASP A 306 -14.59 -13.76 7.51
N VAL A 307 -13.63 -13.54 6.62
CA VAL A 307 -12.99 -14.57 5.80
C VAL A 307 -11.53 -14.70 6.23
N PRO A 308 -11.11 -15.85 6.78
CA PRO A 308 -9.74 -16.05 7.23
C PRO A 308 -8.77 -16.04 6.06
N VAL A 309 -7.52 -15.59 6.31
CA VAL A 309 -6.54 -15.33 5.26
C VAL A 309 -5.30 -16.21 5.40
N GLY A 310 -4.94 -16.88 4.31
CA GLY A 310 -3.69 -17.62 4.18
C GLY A 310 -2.63 -16.81 3.41
N ILE A 311 -1.43 -16.71 3.95
CA ILE A 311 -0.27 -16.00 3.37
C ILE A 311 0.97 -16.88 3.47
N PHE A 312 1.91 -16.78 2.53
CA PHE A 312 3.20 -17.45 2.66
C PHE A 312 4.06 -16.86 3.78
N ASN A 313 4.72 -17.71 4.56
CA ASN A 313 5.54 -17.34 5.72
C ASN A 313 6.73 -16.45 5.39
N ASN A 314 7.23 -16.49 4.16
CA ASN A 314 8.35 -15.67 3.67
C ASN A 314 7.89 -14.48 2.82
N ALA A 315 6.59 -14.23 2.71
CA ALA A 315 6.06 -13.08 2.00
C ALA A 315 6.36 -11.79 2.76
N ARG A 316 6.75 -10.75 2.02
CA ARG A 316 6.98 -9.41 2.56
C ARG A 316 5.76 -8.54 2.26
N ILE A 317 4.79 -8.61 3.14
CA ILE A 317 3.50 -7.93 3.02
C ILE A 317 3.22 -7.25 4.36
N GLY A 318 2.91 -5.95 4.34
CA GLY A 318 2.72 -5.20 5.58
C GLY A 318 1.63 -5.75 6.47
N SER A 319 0.49 -6.12 5.90
CA SER A 319 -0.65 -6.69 6.62
C SER A 319 -0.46 -8.15 7.06
N SER A 320 0.67 -8.80 6.74
CA SER A 320 0.99 -10.12 7.31
C SER A 320 1.07 -10.09 8.84
N THR A 321 1.34 -8.91 9.43
CA THR A 321 1.29 -8.70 10.88
C THR A 321 -0.10 -8.92 11.50
N PHE A 322 -1.16 -9.00 10.70
CA PHE A 322 -2.52 -9.28 11.14
C PHE A 322 -2.87 -10.78 11.12
N ILE A 323 -1.96 -11.63 10.63
CA ILE A 323 -2.21 -13.07 10.52
C ILE A 323 -1.74 -13.77 11.80
N ASN A 324 -2.66 -14.47 12.44
CA ASN A 324 -2.46 -15.24 13.66
C ASN A 324 -3.53 -16.33 13.77
N GLU A 325 -3.57 -17.07 14.89
CA GLU A 325 -4.49 -18.16 15.16
C GLU A 325 -5.99 -17.80 15.12
N HIS A 326 -6.33 -16.50 15.18
CA HIS A 326 -7.72 -16.02 15.07
C HIS A 326 -8.10 -15.56 13.67
N THR A 327 -7.10 -15.20 12.85
CA THR A 327 -7.35 -14.50 11.59
C THR A 327 -6.97 -15.29 10.34
N GLY A 328 -6.15 -16.34 10.49
CA GLY A 328 -5.69 -17.15 9.37
C GLY A 328 -4.41 -17.91 9.68
N ARG A 329 -3.65 -18.25 8.65
CA ARG A 329 -2.43 -19.01 8.83
C ARG A 329 -1.35 -18.64 7.83
N PHE A 330 -0.12 -19.02 8.15
CA PHE A 330 1.01 -18.95 7.24
C PHE A 330 1.21 -20.29 6.53
N PHE A 331 1.48 -20.23 5.21
CA PHE A 331 1.79 -21.39 4.39
C PHE A 331 3.30 -21.50 4.11
N SER A 332 3.77 -22.74 3.97
CA SER A 332 5.08 -23.06 3.42
C SER A 332 4.99 -23.39 1.92
N TYR A 333 6.06 -23.12 1.16
CA TYR A 333 6.03 -23.40 -0.29
C TYR A 333 5.99 -24.90 -0.63
N GLY A 334 6.56 -25.74 0.25
CA GLY A 334 6.66 -27.18 0.00
C GLY A 334 5.31 -27.90 0.19
N ASP A 335 4.45 -27.39 1.07
CA ASP A 335 3.27 -28.12 1.55
C ASP A 335 1.95 -27.36 1.27
N LEU A 336 1.98 -26.35 0.39
CA LEU A 336 0.82 -25.49 0.12
C LEU A 336 -0.48 -26.27 -0.11
N THR A 337 -0.42 -27.35 -0.86
CA THR A 337 -1.61 -28.16 -1.21
C THR A 337 -2.28 -28.77 0.02
N ALA A 338 -1.50 -29.42 0.87
CA ALA A 338 -2.01 -30.05 2.10
C ALA A 338 -2.47 -28.99 3.10
N GLU A 339 -1.66 -27.95 3.33
CA GLU A 339 -1.98 -26.86 4.26
C GLU A 339 -3.22 -26.07 3.82
N LEU A 340 -3.44 -25.88 2.52
CA LEU A 340 -4.61 -25.19 1.99
C LEU A 340 -5.87 -26.04 2.15
N ALA A 341 -5.81 -27.37 1.89
CA ALA A 341 -6.93 -28.27 2.08
C ALA A 341 -7.36 -28.35 3.56
N GLU A 342 -6.39 -28.37 4.47
CA GLU A 342 -6.64 -28.31 5.91
C GLU A 342 -7.25 -26.96 6.31
N PHE A 343 -6.71 -25.85 5.82
CA PHE A 343 -7.17 -24.50 6.13
C PHE A 343 -8.65 -24.30 5.74
N VAL A 344 -9.05 -24.80 4.56
CA VAL A 344 -10.44 -24.77 4.11
C VAL A 344 -11.36 -25.58 5.05
N THR A 345 -10.92 -26.73 5.56
CA THR A 345 -11.73 -27.53 6.48
C THR A 345 -11.86 -26.94 7.87
N GLN A 346 -10.88 -26.14 8.28
CA GLN A 346 -10.81 -25.51 9.61
C GLN A 346 -11.35 -24.07 9.64
N GLU A 347 -12.00 -23.59 8.58
CA GLU A 347 -12.40 -22.18 8.45
C GLU A 347 -13.17 -21.66 9.68
N GLN A 348 -14.02 -22.49 10.28
CA GLN A 348 -14.87 -22.10 11.41
C GLN A 348 -14.12 -21.91 12.74
N ALA A 349 -12.85 -22.34 12.82
CA ALA A 349 -11.99 -22.08 13.98
C ALA A 349 -11.51 -20.63 14.05
N TYR A 350 -11.62 -19.89 12.95
CA TYR A 350 -11.15 -18.51 12.84
C TYR A 350 -12.30 -17.52 13.03
N HIS A 351 -11.97 -16.38 13.66
CA HIS A 351 -12.91 -15.26 13.88
C HIS A 351 -12.25 -13.94 13.49
N PRO A 352 -11.85 -13.78 12.21
CA PRO A 352 -10.98 -12.69 11.77
C PRO A 352 -11.62 -11.32 11.95
N ARG A 353 -12.92 -11.17 11.69
CA ARG A 353 -13.62 -9.90 11.88
C ARG A 353 -13.62 -9.47 13.34
N ARG A 354 -13.94 -10.38 14.26
CA ARG A 354 -13.94 -10.09 15.70
C ARG A 354 -12.56 -9.57 16.13
N TRP A 355 -11.51 -10.28 15.72
CA TRP A 355 -10.14 -9.88 16.01
C TRP A 355 -9.82 -8.50 15.42
N ALA A 356 -10.12 -8.26 14.14
CA ALA A 356 -9.85 -7.02 13.44
C ALA A 356 -10.51 -5.80 14.10
N LEU A 357 -11.78 -5.93 14.50
CA LEU A 357 -12.50 -4.86 15.20
C LEU A 357 -11.93 -4.61 16.60
N THR A 358 -11.61 -5.66 17.36
CA THR A 358 -11.00 -5.55 18.69
C THR A 358 -9.63 -4.86 18.62
N HIS A 359 -8.86 -5.11 17.56
CA HIS A 359 -7.54 -4.50 17.36
C HIS A 359 -7.58 -3.17 16.58
N HIS A 360 -8.77 -2.67 16.27
CA HIS A 360 -8.95 -1.35 15.64
C HIS A 360 -8.20 -1.18 14.33
N ILE A 361 -8.29 -2.16 13.42
CA ILE A 361 -7.67 -2.09 12.09
C ILE A 361 -8.63 -1.60 11.00
N ASP A 362 -9.87 -1.33 11.34
CA ASP A 362 -10.86 -0.67 10.49
C ASP A 362 -10.64 0.86 10.39
N CYS A 363 -11.38 1.51 9.51
CA CYS A 363 -11.25 2.95 9.29
C CYS A 363 -11.54 3.79 10.54
N LYS A 364 -12.54 3.43 11.36
CA LYS A 364 -12.89 4.16 12.59
C LYS A 364 -11.80 4.01 13.65
N GLY A 365 -11.39 2.75 13.91
CA GLY A 365 -10.35 2.44 14.88
C GLY A 365 -9.01 3.06 14.50
N SER A 366 -8.63 2.95 13.24
CA SER A 366 -7.40 3.54 12.71
C SER A 366 -7.41 5.08 12.72
N THR A 367 -8.57 5.71 12.51
CA THR A 367 -8.70 7.17 12.64
C THR A 367 -8.46 7.61 14.08
N ARG A 368 -9.01 6.91 15.10
CA ARG A 368 -8.75 7.21 16.50
C ARG A 368 -7.26 7.11 16.84
N LYS A 369 -6.60 6.02 16.44
CA LYS A 369 -5.16 5.83 16.64
C LYS A 369 -4.33 6.94 15.96
N ARG A 370 -4.67 7.28 14.72
CA ARG A 370 -4.02 8.34 13.95
C ARG A 370 -4.20 9.69 14.62
N ASN A 371 -5.42 10.01 15.04
CA ASN A 371 -5.74 11.25 15.74
C ASN A 371 -4.91 11.40 17.02
N SER A 372 -4.88 10.37 17.85
CA SER A 372 -4.08 10.36 19.10
C SER A 372 -2.59 10.56 18.81
N SER A 373 -2.05 9.86 17.80
CA SER A 373 -0.63 9.99 17.43
C SER A 373 -0.28 11.38 16.89
N LEU A 374 -1.13 11.97 16.02
CA LEU A 374 -0.92 13.31 15.51
C LEU A 374 -1.03 14.36 16.62
N ARG A 375 -2.08 14.28 17.44
CA ARG A 375 -2.28 15.18 18.59
C ARG A 375 -1.06 15.17 19.50
N GLU A 376 -0.63 13.99 19.95
CA GLU A 376 0.51 13.85 20.84
C GLU A 376 1.78 14.46 20.26
N LYS A 377 2.09 14.14 19.01
CA LYS A 377 3.31 14.63 18.36
C LYS A 377 3.26 16.15 18.13
N LEU A 378 2.13 16.70 17.73
CA LEU A 378 1.98 18.13 17.43
C LEU A 378 1.95 18.97 18.71
N THR A 379 1.20 18.54 19.73
CA THR A 379 1.12 19.28 21.01
C THR A 379 2.45 19.28 21.78
N ARG A 380 3.26 18.22 21.69
CA ARG A 380 4.63 18.21 22.22
C ARG A 380 5.53 19.28 21.62
N HIS A 381 5.20 19.77 20.43
CA HIS A 381 5.91 20.86 19.75
C HIS A 381 5.19 22.21 19.87
N GLY A 382 4.25 22.34 20.81
CA GLY A 382 3.54 23.59 21.09
C GLY A 382 2.42 23.93 20.10
N GLU A 383 2.02 22.98 19.21
CA GLU A 383 0.94 23.23 18.26
C GLU A 383 -0.43 23.04 18.90
N VAL A 384 -1.39 23.87 18.47
CA VAL A 384 -2.78 23.82 18.97
C VAL A 384 -3.52 22.64 18.32
N TRP A 385 -4.29 21.91 19.14
CA TRP A 385 -5.13 20.82 18.67
C TRP A 385 -6.46 20.81 19.42
N THR A 386 -7.48 21.49 18.89
CA THR A 386 -8.81 21.62 19.51
C THR A 386 -9.85 20.72 18.87
N ARG A 387 -9.64 20.32 17.61
CA ARG A 387 -10.56 19.46 16.85
C ARG A 387 -9.85 18.20 16.38
N ASP A 388 -10.57 17.10 16.43
CA ASP A 388 -10.11 15.80 15.94
C ASP A 388 -10.21 15.69 14.43
N ILE A 389 -9.43 14.77 13.83
CA ILE A 389 -9.55 14.43 12.42
C ILE A 389 -10.83 13.63 12.15
N ILE A 390 -11.37 13.82 10.96
CA ILE A 390 -12.60 13.17 10.49
C ILE A 390 -12.30 11.75 10.01
N VAL A 391 -13.27 10.84 10.20
CA VAL A 391 -13.17 9.45 9.73
C VAL A 391 -13.35 9.41 8.21
N HIS A 392 -12.44 8.75 7.56
CA HIS A 392 -12.54 8.47 6.12
C HIS A 392 -12.30 6.98 5.85
N HIS A 393 -12.74 6.52 4.70
CA HIS A 393 -12.46 5.19 4.19
C HIS A 393 -12.09 5.24 2.70
N TRP A 394 -11.73 4.11 2.11
CA TRP A 394 -11.29 4.02 0.72
C TRP A 394 -12.37 3.43 -0.19
N ARG A 395 -12.63 4.07 -1.38
CA ARG A 395 -13.67 3.62 -2.31
C ARG A 395 -13.58 4.28 -3.70
N PRO A 396 -12.95 3.82 -4.65
CA PRO A 396 -11.52 3.67 -4.92
C PRO A 396 -10.68 4.93 -4.69
N ILE A 397 -11.27 5.96 -4.16
CA ILE A 397 -10.62 7.20 -3.67
C ILE A 397 -10.95 7.35 -2.19
N PRO A 398 -10.21 8.16 -1.43
CA PRO A 398 -10.60 8.45 -0.05
C PRO A 398 -11.93 9.22 -0.05
N VAL A 399 -12.87 8.78 0.79
CA VAL A 399 -14.18 9.42 1.00
C VAL A 399 -14.48 9.53 2.49
N TYR A 400 -15.24 10.52 2.88
CA TYR A 400 -15.68 10.67 4.26
C TYR A 400 -16.61 9.52 4.65
N TYR A 401 -16.49 9.08 5.90
CA TYR A 401 -17.36 8.04 6.45
C TYR A 401 -18.79 8.53 6.61
N ASP A 402 -18.95 9.75 7.18
CA ASP A 402 -20.23 10.43 7.28
C ASP A 402 -20.40 11.37 6.06
N PRO A 403 -21.48 11.23 5.30
CA PRO A 403 -21.78 12.16 4.20
C PRO A 403 -21.88 13.63 4.64
N ALA A 404 -22.29 13.93 5.88
CA ALA A 404 -22.37 15.30 6.40
C ALA A 404 -20.97 15.95 6.48
N ASP A 405 -19.92 15.17 6.72
CA ASP A 405 -18.55 15.67 6.73
C ASP A 405 -18.11 16.15 5.33
N LYS A 406 -18.66 15.58 4.28
CA LYS A 406 -18.39 16.01 2.91
C LYS A 406 -18.90 17.44 2.68
N GLU A 407 -20.12 17.71 3.09
CA GLU A 407 -20.72 19.06 2.98
C GLU A 407 -19.95 20.08 3.84
N LEU A 408 -19.58 19.69 5.05
CA LEU A 408 -18.77 20.52 5.96
C LEU A 408 -17.41 20.89 5.33
N MET A 409 -16.80 19.99 4.59
CA MET A 409 -15.48 20.19 4.00
C MET A 409 -15.50 20.87 2.63
N HIS A 410 -16.63 20.88 1.94
CA HIS A 410 -16.76 21.41 0.57
C HIS A 410 -16.15 22.82 0.40
N PRO A 411 -16.41 23.82 1.28
CA PRO A 411 -15.86 25.17 1.11
C PRO A 411 -14.33 25.20 1.13
N PHE A 412 -13.69 24.28 1.83
CA PHE A 412 -12.22 24.20 1.86
C PHE A 412 -11.69 23.65 0.54
N TYR A 413 -12.35 22.67 -0.08
CA TYR A 413 -11.95 22.14 -1.39
C TYR A 413 -12.05 23.20 -2.49
N GLU A 414 -13.10 24.02 -2.48
CA GLU A 414 -13.31 25.07 -3.49
C GLU A 414 -12.20 26.15 -3.47
N ARG A 415 -11.59 26.36 -2.34
CA ARG A 415 -10.53 27.36 -2.18
C ARG A 415 -9.16 26.86 -2.68
N PHE A 416 -8.93 25.55 -2.77
CA PHE A 416 -7.62 24.99 -3.10
C PHE A 416 -7.01 25.52 -4.41
N PRO A 417 -7.75 25.67 -5.52
CA PRO A 417 -7.19 26.22 -6.75
C PRO A 417 -6.69 27.65 -6.62
N ALA A 418 -7.43 28.50 -5.92
CA ALA A 418 -7.07 29.90 -5.71
C ALA A 418 -5.98 30.08 -4.66
N ASP A 419 -6.04 29.30 -3.57
CA ASP A 419 -5.15 29.44 -2.44
C ASP A 419 -3.80 28.73 -2.67
N TYR A 420 -3.79 27.57 -3.34
CA TYR A 420 -2.61 26.71 -3.43
C TYR A 420 -2.23 26.27 -4.86
N GLY A 421 -2.98 26.66 -5.89
CA GLY A 421 -2.67 26.35 -7.28
C GLY A 421 -2.96 24.91 -7.75
N ILE A 422 -3.59 24.09 -6.91
CA ILE A 422 -3.95 22.67 -7.19
C ILE A 422 -5.43 22.43 -6.94
N ARG A 423 -5.99 21.38 -7.55
CA ARG A 423 -7.38 20.97 -7.31
C ARG A 423 -7.43 19.63 -6.59
N LEU A 424 -8.11 19.59 -5.46
CA LEU A 424 -8.48 18.33 -4.82
C LEU A 424 -9.84 17.89 -5.37
N LYS A 425 -9.97 16.62 -5.74
CA LYS A 425 -11.26 16.03 -6.11
C LYS A 425 -11.87 15.35 -4.90
N MET A 426 -13.14 15.68 -4.66
CA MET A 426 -13.95 15.13 -3.58
C MET A 426 -14.81 13.96 -4.08
#